data_1d8dabb93f79f957f206a23da84d306c
#
_entry.id   1d8dabb93f79f957f206a23da84d306c
#
_cell.length_a   1.000
_cell.length_b   1.000
_cell.length_c   1.000
_cell.angle_alpha   90.00
_cell.angle_beta   90.00
_cell.angle_gamma   90.00
#
_symmetry.space_group_name_H-M   'P 1'
#
loop_
_entity.id
_entity.type
_entity.pdbx_description
1 polymer ?
#
loop_
_entity_poly.entity_id
_entity_poly.type
_entity_poly.pdbx_seq_one_letter_code
_entity_poly.pdbx_strand_id
1 'polypeptide(L)'
;MEGRKHVYVKFPQNQYNPLFKIKTVVAHYDRFQDSPGANDNSAAVYMLMLWAVKLSKQSDFHNVRLIFTDGEESCPDGITSQGAFAIASLFKKLDIKDDIFVFDCMGCGDVPVLCENNIPQKAGNSFVKKMTILEDKAKTIIKTAGNGKWFCLPCNYSDNASFIAQGIPAVAITILPSNEVSDVLKNQIPKTWKNLHTKNDNIDNLWESSFSLSMKIFDLLAQQKDAAK
;
A
#
# COMPACT_ATOMS: atom_id res chain seq x y z
N MET A 1 -8.69 -14.22 14.09
CA MET A 1 -8.48 -14.44 12.64
C MET A 1 -9.50 -15.44 12.05
N GLU A 2 -10.67 -15.55 12.65
CA GLU A 2 -11.64 -16.57 12.28
C GLU A 2 -12.09 -16.39 10.82
N GLY A 3 -11.76 -17.38 9.99
CA GLY A 3 -12.20 -17.51 8.60
C GLY A 3 -11.40 -16.75 7.54
N ARG A 4 -10.57 -15.76 7.87
CA ARG A 4 -9.80 -14.98 6.89
C ARG A 4 -8.53 -15.68 6.46
N LYS A 5 -8.21 -15.57 5.16
CA LYS A 5 -7.04 -16.21 4.57
C LYS A 5 -6.13 -15.15 3.96
N HIS A 6 -4.92 -15.03 4.44
CA HIS A 6 -3.92 -14.13 3.87
C HIS A 6 -2.90 -14.91 3.05
N VAL A 7 -2.46 -14.34 1.94
CA VAL A 7 -1.41 -14.93 1.11
C VAL A 7 -0.09 -14.22 1.41
N TYR A 8 0.89 -15.00 1.82
CA TYR A 8 2.23 -14.51 2.14
C TYR A 8 3.22 -15.00 1.09
N VAL A 9 3.88 -14.06 0.39
CA VAL A 9 4.90 -14.36 -0.61
C VAL A 9 6.28 -14.06 -0.03
N LYS A 10 7.08 -15.11 0.12
CA LYS A 10 8.46 -15.05 0.56
C LYS A 10 9.37 -15.53 -0.56
N PHE A 11 10.39 -14.75 -0.85
CA PHE A 11 11.40 -15.08 -1.86
C PHE A 11 12.51 -15.96 -1.29
N PRO A 12 13.35 -16.56 -2.15
CA PRO A 12 14.53 -17.31 -1.73
C PRO A 12 15.48 -16.49 -0.83
N GLN A 13 16.23 -17.19 0.04
CA GLN A 13 17.09 -16.57 1.06
C GLN A 13 18.13 -15.60 0.48
N ASN A 14 18.68 -15.91 -0.70
CA ASN A 14 19.67 -15.08 -1.39
C ASN A 14 19.11 -13.71 -1.87
N GLN A 15 17.81 -13.54 -1.91
CA GLN A 15 17.16 -12.28 -2.23
C GLN A 15 16.94 -11.36 -1.03
N TYR A 16 17.41 -11.78 0.15
CA TYR A 16 17.42 -10.99 1.38
C TYR A 16 18.84 -10.79 1.88
N ASN A 17 19.18 -9.53 2.18
CA ASN A 17 20.43 -9.18 2.85
C ASN A 17 20.10 -8.67 4.26
N PRO A 18 20.62 -9.31 5.33
CA PRO A 18 20.29 -8.97 6.71
C PRO A 18 20.78 -7.58 7.15
N LEU A 19 21.65 -6.95 6.38
CA LEU A 19 22.11 -5.58 6.66
C LEU A 19 21.07 -4.51 6.32
N PHE A 20 20.04 -4.86 5.55
CA PHE A 20 19.03 -3.92 5.10
C PHE A 20 17.64 -4.32 5.58
N LYS A 21 16.82 -3.31 5.82
CA LYS A 21 15.42 -3.50 6.21
C LYS A 21 14.63 -4.25 5.13
N ILE A 22 13.70 -5.04 5.59
CA ILE A 22 12.69 -5.63 4.71
C ILE A 22 11.60 -4.59 4.44
N LYS A 23 11.17 -4.52 3.19
CA LYS A 23 10.00 -3.77 2.75
C LYS A 23 8.85 -4.76 2.63
N THR A 24 7.92 -4.69 3.57
CA THR A 24 6.68 -5.46 3.48
C THR A 24 5.66 -4.66 2.68
N VAL A 25 5.27 -5.22 1.56
CA VAL A 25 4.28 -4.65 0.64
C VAL A 25 2.96 -5.36 0.85
N VAL A 26 1.90 -4.60 1.03
CA VAL A 26 0.57 -5.08 1.37
C VAL A 26 -0.45 -4.57 0.36
N ALA A 27 -1.37 -5.43 -0.04
CA ALA A 27 -2.58 -5.08 -0.77
C ALA A 27 -3.69 -6.06 -0.38
N HIS A 28 -4.91 -5.57 -0.16
CA HIS A 28 -6.03 -6.46 0.07
C HIS A 28 -6.51 -7.08 -1.24
N TYR A 29 -7.06 -8.29 -1.18
CA TYR A 29 -7.57 -8.99 -2.35
C TYR A 29 -9.07 -9.30 -2.28
N ASP A 30 -9.68 -9.08 -1.12
CA ASP A 30 -11.12 -9.05 -1.00
C ASP A 30 -11.71 -7.81 -1.70
N ARG A 31 -12.99 -7.81 -1.94
CA ARG A 31 -13.70 -6.74 -2.62
C ARG A 31 -15.02 -6.44 -1.92
N PHE A 32 -15.49 -5.22 -2.06
CA PHE A 32 -16.82 -4.86 -1.57
C PHE A 32 -17.91 -5.70 -2.24
N GLN A 33 -18.93 -6.08 -1.45
CA GLN A 33 -20.05 -6.85 -1.96
C GLN A 33 -20.71 -6.09 -3.11
N ASP A 34 -21.04 -6.82 -4.19
CA ASP A 34 -21.67 -6.29 -5.41
C ASP A 34 -20.81 -5.31 -6.25
N SER A 35 -19.57 -5.05 -5.88
CA SER A 35 -18.58 -4.34 -6.70
C SER A 35 -17.71 -5.33 -7.48
N PRO A 36 -17.36 -5.06 -8.74
CA PRO A 36 -16.31 -5.81 -9.44
C PRO A 36 -14.93 -5.68 -8.76
N GLY A 37 -14.65 -4.57 -8.08
CA GLY A 37 -13.40 -4.33 -7.37
C GLY A 37 -12.18 -4.28 -8.29
N ALA A 38 -12.32 -3.66 -9.47
CA ALA A 38 -11.24 -3.64 -10.45
C ALA A 38 -10.10 -2.72 -10.03
N ASN A 39 -10.42 -1.50 -9.62
CA ASN A 39 -9.46 -0.56 -9.06
C ASN A 39 -9.20 -0.86 -7.57
N ASP A 40 -10.24 -1.23 -6.84
CA ASP A 40 -10.26 -1.52 -5.41
C ASP A 40 -10.51 -3.01 -5.12
N ASN A 41 -9.49 -3.88 -5.06
CA ASN A 41 -8.07 -3.59 -5.20
C ASN A 41 -7.40 -4.60 -6.16
N SER A 42 -8.17 -5.16 -7.13
CA SER A 42 -7.68 -6.20 -8.06
C SER A 42 -6.50 -5.70 -8.89
N ALA A 43 -6.49 -4.41 -9.28
CA ALA A 43 -5.40 -3.85 -10.07
C ALA A 43 -4.07 -3.89 -9.32
N ALA A 44 -4.04 -3.47 -8.04
CA ALA A 44 -2.82 -3.54 -7.23
C ALA A 44 -2.36 -4.99 -7.02
N VAL A 45 -3.30 -5.89 -6.69
CA VAL A 45 -3.00 -7.33 -6.52
C VAL A 45 -2.38 -7.92 -7.77
N TYR A 46 -3.00 -7.69 -8.94
CA TYR A 46 -2.51 -8.21 -10.22
C TYR A 46 -1.09 -7.70 -10.55
N MET A 47 -0.87 -6.40 -10.39
CA MET A 47 0.44 -5.81 -10.66
C MET A 47 1.52 -6.30 -9.69
N LEU A 48 1.19 -6.47 -8.42
CA LEU A 48 2.11 -7.03 -7.41
C LEU A 48 2.43 -8.50 -7.69
N MET A 49 1.49 -9.28 -8.21
CA MET A 49 1.75 -10.65 -8.66
C MET A 49 2.74 -10.68 -9.83
N LEU A 50 2.54 -9.83 -10.85
CA LEU A 50 3.49 -9.69 -11.97
C LEU A 50 4.87 -9.24 -11.49
N TRP A 51 4.90 -8.29 -10.56
CA TRP A 51 6.14 -7.83 -9.96
C TRP A 51 6.84 -8.91 -9.13
N ALA A 52 6.10 -9.75 -8.40
CA ALA A 52 6.66 -10.89 -7.68
C ALA A 52 7.36 -11.87 -8.62
N VAL A 53 6.75 -12.16 -9.78
CA VAL A 53 7.39 -12.98 -10.83
C VAL A 53 8.66 -12.32 -11.37
N LYS A 54 8.65 -11.00 -11.56
CA LYS A 54 9.84 -10.24 -11.96
C LYS A 54 10.95 -10.34 -10.90
N LEU A 55 10.62 -10.09 -9.63
CA LEU A 55 11.55 -10.14 -8.52
C LEU A 55 12.16 -11.54 -8.34
N SER A 56 11.36 -12.59 -8.49
CA SER A 56 11.84 -13.98 -8.34
C SER A 56 12.94 -14.37 -9.33
N LYS A 57 13.04 -13.65 -10.45
CA LYS A 57 14.04 -13.86 -11.50
C LYS A 57 15.30 -12.99 -11.33
N GLN A 58 15.33 -12.07 -10.36
CA GLN A 58 16.49 -11.23 -10.12
C GLN A 58 17.58 -12.01 -9.40
N SER A 59 18.84 -11.79 -9.78
CA SER A 59 20.01 -12.36 -9.12
C SER A 59 20.36 -11.63 -7.81
N ASP A 60 20.07 -10.33 -7.77
CA ASP A 60 20.40 -9.47 -6.65
C ASP A 60 19.32 -9.48 -5.56
N PHE A 61 19.74 -9.18 -4.33
CA PHE A 61 18.80 -9.04 -3.23
C PHE A 61 17.95 -7.77 -3.37
N HIS A 62 16.70 -7.86 -3.00
CA HIS A 62 15.75 -6.74 -3.00
C HIS A 62 15.09 -6.47 -1.63
N ASN A 63 15.20 -7.39 -0.68
CA ASN A 63 14.59 -7.30 0.65
C ASN A 63 13.08 -6.95 0.63
N VAL A 64 12.33 -7.56 -0.28
CA VAL A 64 10.88 -7.38 -0.39
C VAL A 64 10.17 -8.64 0.03
N ARG A 65 9.06 -8.52 0.74
CA ARG A 65 8.03 -9.55 0.90
C ARG A 65 6.67 -8.98 0.55
N LEU A 66 5.74 -9.83 0.11
CA LEU A 66 4.39 -9.40 -0.22
C LEU A 66 3.40 -10.10 0.71
N ILE A 67 2.38 -9.38 1.10
CA ILE A 67 1.24 -9.92 1.84
C ILE A 67 -0.03 -9.45 1.13
N PHE A 68 -0.81 -10.40 0.64
CA PHE A 68 -2.16 -10.12 0.18
C PHE A 68 -3.12 -10.39 1.32
N THR A 69 -3.85 -9.37 1.74
CA THR A 69 -4.74 -9.38 2.89
C THR A 69 -6.17 -9.71 2.49
N ASP A 70 -6.91 -10.27 3.42
CA ASP A 70 -8.33 -10.58 3.30
C ASP A 70 -9.08 -9.81 4.40
N GLY A 71 -10.25 -9.26 4.08
CA GLY A 71 -11.12 -8.59 5.04
C GLY A 71 -10.73 -7.14 5.33
N GLU A 72 -10.33 -6.40 4.31
CA GLU A 72 -10.25 -4.95 4.34
C GLU A 72 -11.63 -4.33 4.20
N GLU A 73 -12.41 -4.81 3.25
CA GLU A 73 -13.74 -4.32 2.87
C GLU A 73 -14.86 -4.71 3.86
N SER A 74 -14.62 -5.74 4.66
CA SER A 74 -15.59 -6.25 5.62
C SER A 74 -15.17 -5.94 7.06
N CYS A 75 -15.33 -4.71 7.48
CA CYS A 75 -14.88 -4.21 8.79
C CYS A 75 -16.05 -3.68 9.64
N PRO A 76 -16.99 -4.54 10.10
CA PRO A 76 -18.18 -4.09 10.85
C PRO A 76 -17.82 -3.35 12.15
N ASP A 77 -16.69 -3.70 12.78
CA ASP A 77 -16.21 -3.10 14.04
C ASP A 77 -15.03 -2.13 13.78
N GLY A 78 -14.89 -1.61 12.56
CA GLY A 78 -13.82 -0.71 12.17
C GLY A 78 -12.45 -1.40 12.08
N ILE A 79 -11.36 -0.64 12.26
CA ILE A 79 -9.98 -1.09 12.03
C ILE A 79 -9.62 -2.38 12.76
N THR A 80 -10.15 -2.61 13.96
CA THR A 80 -9.84 -3.81 14.75
C THR A 80 -10.39 -5.09 14.15
N SER A 81 -11.36 -4.98 13.26
CA SER A 81 -11.92 -6.10 12.49
C SER A 81 -11.29 -6.26 11.10
N GLN A 82 -10.39 -5.40 10.66
CA GLN A 82 -9.63 -5.62 9.42
C GLN A 82 -8.71 -6.84 9.53
N GLY A 83 -8.54 -7.57 8.44
CA GLY A 83 -7.60 -8.69 8.40
C GLY A 83 -6.15 -8.28 8.66
N ALA A 84 -5.76 -7.12 8.14
CA ALA A 84 -4.44 -6.55 8.39
C ALA A 84 -4.15 -6.27 9.87
N PHE A 85 -5.17 -6.03 10.70
CA PHE A 85 -4.99 -5.81 12.14
C PHE A 85 -4.41 -7.05 12.84
N ALA A 86 -4.85 -8.24 12.44
CA ALA A 86 -4.31 -9.48 12.98
C ALA A 86 -2.86 -9.71 12.54
N ILE A 87 -2.52 -9.35 11.29
CA ILE A 87 -1.13 -9.40 10.78
C ILE A 87 -0.27 -8.40 11.53
N ALA A 88 -0.73 -7.18 11.72
CA ALA A 88 -0.02 -6.14 12.48
C ALA A 88 0.21 -6.57 13.94
N SER A 89 -0.79 -7.20 14.56
CA SER A 89 -0.65 -7.77 15.92
C SER A 89 0.43 -8.86 15.97
N LEU A 90 0.49 -9.72 14.95
CA LEU A 90 1.55 -10.73 14.83
C LEU A 90 2.93 -10.09 14.63
N PHE A 91 3.04 -9.07 13.77
CA PHE A 91 4.28 -8.31 13.55
C PHE A 91 4.79 -7.69 14.85
N LYS A 92 3.88 -7.09 15.61
CA LYS A 92 4.20 -6.54 16.94
C LYS A 92 4.69 -7.61 17.91
N LYS A 93 3.98 -8.75 17.98
CA LYS A 93 4.35 -9.87 18.85
C LYS A 93 5.72 -10.46 18.51
N LEU A 94 6.06 -10.54 17.22
CA LEU A 94 7.33 -11.08 16.72
C LEU A 94 8.43 -10.02 16.61
N ASP A 95 8.17 -8.79 17.03
CA ASP A 95 9.08 -7.64 16.94
C ASP A 95 9.62 -7.38 15.51
N ILE A 96 8.79 -7.58 14.49
CA ILE A 96 9.16 -7.34 13.10
C ILE A 96 9.27 -5.83 12.87
N LYS A 97 10.41 -5.39 12.30
CA LYS A 97 10.76 -3.97 12.11
C LYS A 97 10.80 -3.56 10.64
N ASP A 98 9.95 -4.14 9.84
CA ASP A 98 9.87 -3.85 8.42
C ASP A 98 9.34 -2.44 8.15
N ASP A 99 9.67 -1.92 6.99
CA ASP A 99 9.00 -0.75 6.43
C ASP A 99 7.75 -1.21 5.68
N ILE A 100 6.57 -0.75 6.10
CA ILE A 100 5.29 -1.22 5.58
C ILE A 100 4.76 -0.25 4.52
N PHE A 101 4.52 -0.77 3.32
CA PHE A 101 3.93 -0.05 2.19
C PHE A 101 2.65 -0.73 1.77
N VAL A 102 1.54 -0.02 1.85
CA VAL A 102 0.23 -0.48 1.40
C VAL A 102 -0.05 0.14 0.04
N PHE A 103 -0.49 -0.68 -0.91
CA PHE A 103 -0.90 -0.23 -2.23
C PHE A 103 -2.38 -0.51 -2.43
N ASP A 104 -3.11 0.57 -2.69
CA ASP A 104 -4.56 0.52 -2.78
C ASP A 104 -5.05 1.47 -3.87
N CYS A 105 -6.07 1.03 -4.64
CA CYS A 105 -6.65 1.80 -5.74
C CYS A 105 -5.59 2.28 -6.76
N MET A 106 -4.76 1.34 -7.23
CA MET A 106 -3.62 1.61 -8.10
C MET A 106 -3.93 1.59 -9.60
N GLY A 107 -5.18 1.33 -10.00
CA GLY A 107 -5.55 1.05 -11.39
C GLY A 107 -6.06 2.24 -12.19
N CYS A 108 -6.29 3.42 -11.57
CA CYS A 108 -7.04 4.50 -12.19
C CYS A 108 -6.35 5.85 -11.98
N GLY A 109 -5.62 6.35 -13.00
CA GLY A 109 -5.00 7.68 -12.95
C GLY A 109 -3.60 7.76 -13.54
N ASP A 110 -2.98 8.91 -13.34
CA ASP A 110 -1.66 9.26 -13.91
C ASP A 110 -0.72 9.97 -12.90
N VAL A 111 -1.17 10.17 -11.67
CA VAL A 111 -0.32 10.73 -10.61
C VAL A 111 -0.35 9.87 -9.35
N PRO A 112 0.81 9.59 -8.76
CA PRO A 112 0.88 8.85 -7.51
C PRO A 112 0.58 9.78 -6.34
N VAL A 113 -0.14 9.26 -5.38
CA VAL A 113 -0.58 9.96 -4.17
C VAL A 113 -0.11 9.19 -2.93
N LEU A 114 0.56 9.89 -2.03
CA LEU A 114 0.77 9.41 -0.67
C LEU A 114 -0.47 9.78 0.15
N CYS A 115 -1.12 8.80 0.74
CA CYS A 115 -2.25 9.06 1.62
C CYS A 115 -1.77 9.68 2.94
N GLU A 116 -2.42 10.75 3.38
CA GLU A 116 -2.13 11.36 4.68
C GLU A 116 -2.47 10.39 5.81
N ASN A 117 -1.57 10.25 6.76
CA ASN A 117 -1.76 9.34 7.87
C ASN A 117 -2.32 10.07 9.10
N ASN A 118 -3.38 9.52 9.66
CA ASN A 118 -3.90 9.95 10.96
C ASN A 118 -3.06 9.33 12.09
N ILE A 119 -1.99 10.03 12.48
CA ILE A 119 -1.15 9.60 13.62
C ILE A 119 -1.94 9.81 14.92
N PRO A 120 -2.05 8.79 15.79
CA PRO A 120 -2.72 8.94 17.07
C PRO A 120 -2.13 10.08 17.89
N GLN A 121 -2.95 10.95 18.48
CA GLN A 121 -2.50 12.11 19.29
C GLN A 121 -1.56 11.73 20.44
N LYS A 122 -1.67 10.50 20.96
CA LYS A 122 -0.83 9.98 22.05
C LYS A 122 0.36 9.15 21.54
N ALA A 123 0.67 9.23 20.24
CA ALA A 123 1.82 8.52 19.68
C ALA A 123 3.13 9.03 20.29
N GLY A 124 3.98 8.12 20.72
CA GLY A 124 5.28 8.47 21.29
C GLY A 124 6.23 9.05 20.21
N ASN A 125 7.15 9.94 20.62
CA ASN A 125 8.11 10.60 19.72
C ASN A 125 8.90 9.63 18.84
N SER A 126 9.22 8.44 19.35
CA SER A 126 9.93 7.40 18.57
C SER A 126 9.09 6.88 17.40
N PHE A 127 7.79 6.69 17.61
CA PHE A 127 6.87 6.28 16.54
C PHE A 127 6.75 7.38 15.48
N VAL A 128 6.51 8.63 15.92
CA VAL A 128 6.40 9.78 15.00
C VAL A 128 7.64 9.92 14.13
N LYS A 129 8.84 9.85 14.74
CA LYS A 129 10.11 9.91 14.00
C LYS A 129 10.24 8.81 12.95
N LYS A 130 9.88 7.57 13.30
CA LYS A 130 9.92 6.44 12.35
C LYS A 130 8.89 6.61 11.23
N MET A 131 7.71 7.13 11.55
CA MET A 131 6.67 7.42 10.59
C MET A 131 7.13 8.47 9.57
N THR A 132 7.70 9.60 10.04
CA THR A 132 8.25 10.66 9.18
C THR A 132 9.31 10.11 8.24
N ILE A 133 10.25 9.28 8.74
CA ILE A 133 11.29 8.65 7.90
C ILE A 133 10.66 7.78 6.79
N LEU A 134 9.63 7.01 7.11
CA LEU A 134 8.96 6.15 6.15
C LEU A 134 8.17 6.97 5.12
N GLU A 135 7.48 8.03 5.55
CA GLU A 135 6.78 8.96 4.66
C GLU A 135 7.75 9.66 3.70
N ASP A 136 8.89 10.16 4.17
CA ASP A 136 9.88 10.82 3.33
C ASP A 136 10.48 9.87 2.30
N LYS A 137 10.65 8.60 2.66
CA LYS A 137 11.03 7.54 1.73
C LYS A 137 9.95 7.34 0.66
N ALA A 138 8.69 7.19 1.07
CA ALA A 138 7.56 7.04 0.15
C ALA A 138 7.46 8.23 -0.81
N LYS A 139 7.55 9.47 -0.29
CA LYS A 139 7.57 10.72 -1.09
C LYS A 139 8.67 10.70 -2.13
N THR A 140 9.87 10.27 -1.76
CA THR A 140 11.02 10.18 -2.69
C THR A 140 10.72 9.20 -3.83
N ILE A 141 10.18 8.03 -3.51
CA ILE A 141 9.84 7.00 -4.49
C ILE A 141 8.77 7.51 -5.46
N ILE A 142 7.64 8.01 -4.94
CA ILE A 142 6.52 8.42 -5.78
C ILE A 142 6.84 9.68 -6.60
N LYS A 143 7.62 10.62 -6.04
CA LYS A 143 8.13 11.78 -6.77
C LYS A 143 9.00 11.38 -7.96
N THR A 144 9.89 10.42 -7.76
CA THR A 144 10.75 9.90 -8.83
C THR A 144 9.92 9.17 -9.89
N ALA A 145 9.00 8.30 -9.46
CA ALA A 145 8.11 7.55 -10.35
C ALA A 145 7.24 8.48 -11.20
N GLY A 146 6.66 9.50 -10.59
CA GLY A 146 5.79 10.49 -11.22
C GLY A 146 6.53 11.59 -11.98
N ASN A 147 7.87 11.49 -12.16
CA ASN A 147 8.68 12.54 -12.83
C ASN A 147 8.47 13.94 -12.21
N GLY A 148 8.40 14.00 -10.88
CA GLY A 148 8.16 15.22 -10.12
C GLY A 148 6.69 15.54 -9.87
N LYS A 149 5.74 14.88 -10.53
CA LYS A 149 4.29 15.01 -10.28
C LYS A 149 3.89 13.99 -9.21
N TRP A 150 3.45 14.46 -8.08
CA TRP A 150 2.95 13.65 -6.98
C TRP A 150 2.20 14.53 -5.98
N PHE A 151 1.37 13.92 -5.15
CA PHE A 151 0.61 14.64 -4.11
C PHE A 151 0.64 13.88 -2.79
N CYS A 152 0.40 14.61 -1.70
CA CYS A 152 0.02 14.06 -0.41
C CYS A 152 -1.40 14.56 -0.12
N LEU A 153 -2.35 13.65 0.02
CA LEU A 153 -3.77 13.99 0.09
C LEU A 153 -4.47 13.18 1.18
N PRO A 154 -5.53 13.74 1.80
CA PRO A 154 -6.41 12.94 2.64
C PRO A 154 -7.11 11.90 1.77
N CYS A 155 -6.88 10.63 2.09
CA CYS A 155 -7.51 9.48 1.46
C CYS A 155 -8.33 8.71 2.49
N ASN A 156 -9.24 7.86 2.03
CA ASN A 156 -9.79 6.83 2.90
C ASN A 156 -8.65 5.96 3.44
N TYR A 157 -8.81 5.44 4.65
CA TYR A 157 -7.79 4.53 5.17
C TYR A 157 -7.96 3.14 4.56
N SER A 158 -6.84 2.46 4.43
CA SER A 158 -6.70 1.09 4.00
C SER A 158 -5.97 0.29 5.08
N ASP A 159 -5.39 -0.84 4.76
CA ASP A 159 -4.65 -1.72 5.67
C ASP A 159 -3.55 -1.02 6.50
N ASN A 160 -3.00 0.13 6.03
CA ASN A 160 -2.02 0.91 6.78
C ASN A 160 -2.54 1.35 8.15
N ALA A 161 -3.84 1.64 8.26
CA ALA A 161 -4.46 2.05 9.52
C ALA A 161 -4.34 0.96 10.60
N SER A 162 -4.46 -0.31 10.21
CA SER A 162 -4.29 -1.46 11.09
C SER A 162 -2.87 -1.54 11.68
N PHE A 163 -1.85 -1.31 10.88
CA PHE A 163 -0.45 -1.29 11.35
C PHE A 163 -0.20 -0.09 12.27
N ILE A 164 -0.67 1.10 11.89
CA ILE A 164 -0.54 2.32 12.69
C ILE A 164 -1.23 2.14 14.06
N ALA A 165 -2.41 1.54 14.10
CA ALA A 165 -3.13 1.25 15.35
C ALA A 165 -2.36 0.30 16.28
N GLN A 166 -1.52 -0.59 15.73
CA GLN A 166 -0.63 -1.45 16.50
C GLN A 166 0.72 -0.81 16.85
N GLY A 167 0.94 0.46 16.46
CA GLY A 167 2.17 1.21 16.70
C GLY A 167 3.30 0.84 15.73
N ILE A 168 2.96 0.31 14.56
CA ILE A 168 3.89 -0.02 13.47
C ILE A 168 3.74 1.04 12.38
N PRO A 169 4.81 1.77 12.01
CA PRO A 169 4.78 2.73 10.93
C PRO A 169 4.39 2.06 9.60
N ALA A 170 3.41 2.63 8.92
CA ALA A 170 2.94 2.17 7.62
C ALA A 170 2.45 3.33 6.77
N VAL A 171 2.69 3.28 5.48
CA VAL A 171 2.21 4.28 4.50
C VAL A 171 1.29 3.61 3.49
N ALA A 172 0.30 4.35 3.01
CA ALA A 172 -0.53 3.93 1.88
C ALA A 172 -0.24 4.81 0.67
N ILE A 173 -0.19 4.19 -0.49
CA ILE A 173 0.03 4.83 -1.79
C ILE A 173 -1.11 4.41 -2.70
N THR A 174 -1.70 5.40 -3.38
CA THR A 174 -2.74 5.22 -4.39
C THR A 174 -2.37 5.98 -5.68
N ILE A 175 -3.14 5.78 -6.73
CA ILE A 175 -3.03 6.55 -7.97
C ILE A 175 -4.36 7.25 -8.24
N LEU A 176 -4.30 8.52 -8.64
CA LEU A 176 -5.47 9.33 -8.94
C LEU A 176 -5.28 10.03 -10.29
N PRO A 177 -6.36 10.29 -11.06
CA PRO A 177 -6.30 11.21 -12.19
C PRO A 177 -5.87 12.60 -11.78
N SER A 178 -4.90 13.18 -12.46
CA SER A 178 -4.36 14.51 -12.12
C SER A 178 -5.41 15.63 -12.14
N ASN A 179 -6.42 15.51 -12.98
CA ASN A 179 -7.54 16.44 -13.05
C ASN A 179 -8.54 16.32 -11.87
N GLU A 180 -8.48 15.23 -11.11
CA GLU A 180 -9.34 15.00 -9.93
C GLU A 180 -8.68 15.42 -8.60
N VAL A 181 -7.38 15.72 -8.61
CA VAL A 181 -6.65 16.17 -7.41
C VAL A 181 -7.28 17.42 -6.79
N SER A 182 -7.74 18.37 -7.63
CA SER A 182 -8.38 19.60 -7.15
C SER A 182 -9.67 19.35 -6.38
N ASP A 183 -10.37 18.26 -6.64
CA ASP A 183 -11.60 17.90 -5.93
C ASP A 183 -11.25 17.52 -4.48
N VAL A 184 -10.25 16.68 -4.28
CA VAL A 184 -9.78 16.29 -2.94
C VAL A 184 -9.33 17.52 -2.13
N LEU A 185 -8.56 18.42 -2.75
CA LEU A 185 -8.11 19.67 -2.09
C LEU A 185 -9.26 20.60 -1.70
N LYS A 186 -10.41 20.47 -2.36
CA LYS A 186 -11.64 21.20 -2.03
C LYS A 186 -12.58 20.41 -1.11
N ASN A 187 -12.10 19.31 -0.50
CA ASN A 187 -12.89 18.37 0.30
C ASN A 187 -14.08 17.77 -0.48
N GLN A 188 -13.93 17.57 -1.78
CA GLN A 188 -14.89 16.91 -2.63
C GLN A 188 -14.37 15.49 -2.96
N ILE A 189 -15.28 14.52 -3.02
CA ILE A 189 -14.91 13.16 -3.40
C ILE A 189 -14.71 13.13 -4.92
N PRO A 190 -13.52 12.78 -5.43
CA PRO A 190 -13.25 12.68 -6.86
C PRO A 190 -14.09 11.57 -7.52
N LYS A 191 -14.31 11.69 -8.83
CA LYS A 191 -15.11 10.72 -9.59
C LYS A 191 -14.57 9.30 -9.46
N THR A 192 -13.25 9.11 -9.52
CA THR A 192 -12.60 7.81 -9.35
C THR A 192 -12.98 7.17 -8.03
N TRP A 193 -12.97 7.91 -6.92
CA TRP A 193 -13.37 7.37 -5.61
C TRP A 193 -14.88 7.19 -5.45
N LYS A 194 -15.71 7.95 -6.18
CA LYS A 194 -17.17 7.70 -6.22
C LYS A 194 -17.55 6.39 -6.91
N ASN A 195 -16.67 5.88 -7.77
CA ASN A 195 -16.88 4.60 -8.44
C ASN A 195 -16.60 3.40 -7.55
N LEU A 196 -15.74 3.55 -6.53
CA LEU A 196 -15.40 2.48 -5.58
C LEU A 196 -16.67 1.97 -4.90
N HIS A 197 -16.69 0.69 -4.58
CA HIS A 197 -17.83 0.00 -3.96
C HIS A 197 -19.12 0.02 -4.81
N THR A 198 -19.01 0.31 -6.10
CA THR A 198 -20.11 0.31 -7.05
C THR A 198 -19.83 -0.59 -8.26
N LYS A 199 -20.83 -0.82 -9.10
CA LYS A 199 -20.66 -1.53 -10.38
C LYS A 199 -19.75 -0.80 -11.37
N ASN A 200 -19.44 0.48 -11.13
CA ASN A 200 -18.54 1.27 -11.97
C ASN A 200 -17.06 1.03 -11.63
N ASP A 201 -16.75 0.35 -10.54
CA ASP A 201 -15.39 -0.10 -10.28
C ASP A 201 -15.10 -1.37 -11.10
N ASN A 202 -15.03 -1.21 -12.40
CA ASN A 202 -14.87 -2.28 -13.37
C ASN A 202 -13.66 -2.05 -14.29
N ILE A 203 -13.31 -3.06 -15.07
CA ILE A 203 -12.12 -3.08 -15.90
C ILE A 203 -12.08 -1.96 -16.96
N ASP A 204 -13.25 -1.52 -17.43
CA ASP A 204 -13.34 -0.48 -18.47
C ASP A 204 -12.90 0.89 -17.98
N ASN A 205 -12.85 1.08 -16.66
CA ASN A 205 -12.41 2.31 -16.00
C ASN A 205 -10.92 2.28 -15.60
N LEU A 206 -10.20 1.17 -15.83
CA LEU A 206 -8.78 1.10 -15.55
C LEU A 206 -7.96 1.84 -16.63
N TRP A 207 -6.84 2.42 -16.22
CA TRP A 207 -5.95 3.18 -17.10
C TRP A 207 -4.64 2.42 -17.33
N GLU A 208 -4.22 2.26 -18.56
CA GLU A 208 -2.94 1.64 -18.91
C GLU A 208 -1.75 2.37 -18.27
N SER A 209 -1.82 3.72 -18.22
CA SER A 209 -0.79 4.54 -17.57
C SER A 209 -0.57 4.22 -16.11
N SER A 210 -1.63 3.84 -15.38
CA SER A 210 -1.55 3.46 -13.97
C SER A 210 -0.70 2.22 -13.77
N PHE A 211 -0.82 1.23 -14.65
CA PHE A 211 -0.03 0.00 -14.58
C PHE A 211 1.46 0.27 -14.76
N SER A 212 1.81 1.11 -15.75
CA SER A 212 3.19 1.52 -15.99
C SER A 212 3.77 2.32 -14.82
N LEU A 213 2.98 3.24 -14.25
CA LEU A 213 3.37 4.05 -13.10
C LEU A 213 3.57 3.18 -11.84
N SER A 214 2.66 2.23 -11.59
CA SER A 214 2.74 1.31 -10.46
C SER A 214 4.00 0.44 -10.54
N MET A 215 4.29 -0.14 -11.70
CA MET A 215 5.49 -0.95 -11.88
C MET A 215 6.77 -0.14 -11.63
N LYS A 216 6.78 1.13 -12.04
CA LYS A 216 7.91 2.04 -11.78
C LYS A 216 8.06 2.33 -10.27
N ILE A 217 6.95 2.54 -9.54
CA ILE A 217 6.97 2.71 -8.08
C ILE A 217 7.53 1.46 -7.40
N PHE A 218 7.07 0.28 -7.80
CA PHE A 218 7.51 -0.99 -7.21
C PHE A 218 8.99 -1.25 -7.46
N ASP A 219 9.48 -1.01 -8.69
CA ASP A 219 10.89 -1.19 -9.03
C ASP A 219 11.79 -0.24 -8.20
N LEU A 220 11.39 1.03 -8.05
CA LEU A 220 12.10 1.99 -7.21
C LEU A 220 12.08 1.58 -5.73
N LEU A 221 10.97 1.00 -5.26
CA LEU A 221 10.88 0.45 -3.90
C LEU A 221 11.85 -0.71 -3.69
N ALA A 222 11.94 -1.65 -4.66
CA ALA A 222 12.88 -2.78 -4.57
C ALA A 222 14.34 -2.32 -4.45
N GLN A 223 14.69 -1.21 -5.10
CA GLN A 223 16.04 -0.65 -5.11
C GLN A 223 16.44 0.03 -3.78
N GLN A 224 15.48 0.34 -2.88
CA GLN A 224 15.79 0.96 -1.60
C GLN A 224 16.61 0.01 -0.72
N LYS A 225 17.74 0.50 -0.19
CA LYS A 225 18.69 -0.25 0.63
C LYS A 225 18.95 0.49 1.95
N ASP A 226 17.96 0.49 2.82
CA ASP A 226 18.05 1.14 4.13
C ASP A 226 18.61 0.20 5.17
N ALA A 227 19.54 0.68 6.00
CA ALA A 227 20.16 -0.12 7.04
C ALA A 227 19.12 -0.67 8.03
N ALA A 228 19.31 -1.93 8.45
CA ALA A 228 18.43 -2.64 9.38
C ALA A 228 18.63 -2.24 10.86
N LYS A 229 19.25 -1.10 11.16
CA LYS A 229 19.57 -0.64 12.54
C LYS A 229 18.39 0.01 13.23
#